data_03a8a5dcb082a7fcc6d5de86eeec324f
#
_entry.id   03a8a5dcb082a7fcc6d5de86eeec324f
#
_cell.length_a   1.000
_cell.length_b   1.000
_cell.length_c   1.000
_cell.angle_alpha   90.00
_cell.angle_beta   90.00
_cell.angle_gamma   90.00
#
_symmetry.space_group_name_H-M   'P 1'
#
loop_
_entity.id
_entity.type
_entity.pdbx_description
1 polymer ?
#
loop_
_entity_poly.entity_id
_entity_poly.type
_entity_poly.pdbx_seq_one_letter_code
_entity_poly.pdbx_strand_id
1 'polypeptide(L)'
;MKKYSNTTIAHNIYAQWLLSKISNKNVNITFNPVELEFLNDSNGIYSIVCKIMDIISNISGKKEVHLFLSPGTPVMAFVWALAAIKYKNLQIKLISSSVIGQKAEFIDIPDEWTEWKNSNDFDVIFNLFGEQRMPSYLSINQFKCPKHVFLSSNIHDASVMKRFLDEKGFDEIKINPYDPLDVKTKIMDYKKNLDPSMKIGMNLTGGTKLMYAGGMEACRDMRATPFYFNIDDDSVMFLDSFEKNTLKNIISTKSFFKLNTDELEIQEKRPNGMTERLKFSKLLYKNHKKVQKRYKRMMEYFERKIGFKEEISDIKISYIPNQLRQIVIKDKFYDFTNDQEFQFYICGGWFEEYIYNELKSLENRGIIFDLCINLKLYIDNIGKDRAWGFEEKVDYQEIDVCFNDGKRLYIIECKSGIIKSDFVEKLKNITLQYGGLGAVGILASCFEAPNNVVRKKIEDNKMIHSVTKDYIQEIVKIINDKNHRKVY
;
A
#
# COMPACT_ATOMS: atom_id res chain seq x y z
N MET A 1 13.29 -29.30 -6.53
CA MET A 1 11.89 -29.19 -6.98
C MET A 1 11.73 -29.98 -8.26
N LYS A 2 11.00 -31.10 -8.24
CA LYS A 2 10.62 -31.81 -9.48
C LYS A 2 9.51 -30.98 -10.14
N LYS A 3 9.83 -30.32 -11.24
CA LYS A 3 8.81 -29.69 -12.10
C LYS A 3 7.80 -30.75 -12.51
N TYR A 4 6.53 -30.51 -12.28
CA TYR A 4 5.44 -31.32 -12.80
C TYR A 4 5.33 -31.12 -14.32
N SER A 5 6.23 -31.76 -15.08
CA SER A 5 6.21 -31.72 -16.55
C SER A 5 4.96 -32.37 -17.16
N ASN A 6 4.20 -33.12 -16.36
CA ASN A 6 3.01 -33.87 -16.83
C ASN A 6 1.70 -33.02 -16.74
N THR A 7 1.68 -31.90 -16.05
CA THR A 7 0.44 -31.09 -15.90
C THR A 7 0.03 -30.41 -17.20
N THR A 8 0.96 -29.94 -18.00
CA THR A 8 0.64 -29.28 -19.29
C THR A 8 0.07 -30.30 -20.29
N ILE A 9 0.59 -31.53 -20.30
CA ILE A 9 0.09 -32.59 -21.15
C ILE A 9 -1.32 -33.01 -20.72
N ALA A 10 -1.54 -33.19 -19.42
CA ALA A 10 -2.86 -33.55 -18.90
C ALA A 10 -3.90 -32.42 -19.17
N HIS A 11 -3.54 -31.15 -19.05
CA HIS A 11 -4.38 -30.03 -19.41
C HIS A 11 -4.77 -30.03 -20.88
N ASN A 12 -3.83 -30.26 -21.79
CA ASN A 12 -4.09 -30.30 -23.22
C ASN A 12 -5.02 -31.46 -23.60
N ILE A 13 -4.80 -32.66 -23.02
CA ILE A 13 -5.67 -33.81 -23.24
C ILE A 13 -7.08 -33.53 -22.74
N TYR A 14 -7.22 -32.95 -21.53
CA TYR A 14 -8.53 -32.60 -20.98
C TYR A 14 -9.24 -31.53 -21.81
N ALA A 15 -8.52 -30.52 -22.26
CA ALA A 15 -9.05 -29.46 -23.12
C ALA A 15 -9.59 -30.05 -24.44
N GLN A 16 -8.82 -30.90 -25.10
CA GLN A 16 -9.25 -31.56 -26.33
C GLN A 16 -10.46 -32.48 -26.11
N TRP A 17 -10.47 -33.24 -25.01
CA TRP A 17 -11.59 -34.08 -24.65
C TRP A 17 -12.86 -33.24 -24.39
N LEU A 18 -12.76 -32.15 -23.65
CA LEU A 18 -13.87 -31.26 -23.36
C LEU A 18 -14.44 -30.64 -24.63
N LEU A 19 -13.60 -30.12 -25.51
CA LEU A 19 -13.99 -29.61 -26.82
C LEU A 19 -14.69 -30.66 -27.68
N SER A 20 -14.28 -31.93 -27.60
CA SER A 20 -14.93 -33.05 -28.32
C SER A 20 -16.32 -33.39 -27.80
N LYS A 21 -16.65 -33.01 -26.54
CA LYS A 21 -17.96 -33.27 -25.92
C LYS A 21 -18.95 -32.15 -26.07
N ILE A 22 -18.50 -30.94 -26.43
CA ILE A 22 -19.36 -29.79 -26.60
C ILE A 22 -19.84 -29.72 -28.05
N SER A 23 -21.12 -30.04 -28.25
CA SER A 23 -21.76 -29.98 -29.55
C SER A 23 -22.27 -28.59 -29.94
N ASN A 24 -22.34 -27.67 -28.97
CA ASN A 24 -22.85 -26.32 -29.19
C ASN A 24 -21.75 -25.39 -29.72
N LYS A 25 -21.87 -24.90 -30.95
CA LYS A 25 -20.89 -24.00 -31.61
C LYS A 25 -20.81 -22.58 -31.01
N ASN A 26 -21.70 -22.23 -30.10
CA ASN A 26 -21.74 -20.91 -29.44
C ASN A 26 -21.02 -20.88 -28.09
N VAL A 27 -20.28 -21.94 -27.75
CA VAL A 27 -19.52 -22.02 -26.49
C VAL A 27 -18.07 -21.65 -26.74
N ASN A 28 -17.60 -20.61 -26.06
CA ASN A 28 -16.18 -20.26 -26.00
C ASN A 28 -15.53 -20.92 -24.78
N ILE A 29 -14.46 -21.66 -24.99
CA ILE A 29 -13.68 -22.27 -23.91
C ILE A 29 -12.34 -21.58 -23.82
N THR A 30 -12.01 -21.06 -22.63
CA THR A 30 -10.72 -20.45 -22.33
C THR A 30 -10.04 -21.23 -21.21
N PHE A 31 -8.81 -21.65 -21.44
CA PHE A 31 -7.97 -22.28 -20.41
C PHE A 31 -6.98 -21.26 -19.88
N ASN A 32 -7.02 -21.04 -18.57
CA ASN A 32 -6.11 -20.14 -17.87
C ASN A 32 -5.23 -20.98 -16.93
N PRO A 33 -4.06 -21.50 -17.40
CA PRO A 33 -3.15 -22.21 -16.54
C PRO A 33 -2.59 -21.26 -15.48
N VAL A 34 -2.54 -21.73 -14.25
CA VAL A 34 -2.13 -20.95 -13.10
C VAL A 34 -1.04 -21.69 -12.35
N GLU A 35 0.06 -21.02 -12.04
CA GLU A 35 1.11 -21.56 -11.17
C GLU A 35 0.80 -21.17 -9.73
N LEU A 36 0.67 -22.17 -8.86
CA LEU A 36 0.55 -22.02 -7.40
C LEU A 36 1.88 -22.45 -6.77
N GLU A 37 2.23 -21.81 -5.65
CA GLU A 37 3.44 -22.16 -4.90
C GLU A 37 3.34 -23.60 -4.34
N PHE A 38 2.14 -23.99 -3.90
CA PHE A 38 1.76 -25.35 -3.50
C PHE A 38 0.26 -25.56 -3.70
N LEU A 39 -0.19 -26.82 -3.72
CA LEU A 39 -1.54 -27.21 -4.12
C LEU A 39 -2.67 -26.56 -3.29
N ASN A 40 -2.43 -26.27 -2.01
CA ASN A 40 -3.40 -25.67 -1.08
C ASN A 40 -3.01 -24.21 -0.69
N ASP A 41 -2.29 -23.51 -1.57
CA ASP A 41 -2.00 -22.09 -1.40
C ASP A 41 -3.29 -21.25 -1.46
N SER A 42 -3.92 -21.06 -0.31
CA SER A 42 -5.20 -20.36 -0.20
C SER A 42 -5.13 -18.90 -0.68
N ASN A 43 -4.02 -18.22 -0.43
CA ASN A 43 -3.82 -16.83 -0.82
C ASN A 43 -3.59 -16.69 -2.33
N GLY A 44 -2.76 -17.57 -2.89
CA GLY A 44 -2.55 -17.64 -4.34
C GLY A 44 -3.85 -17.96 -5.08
N ILE A 45 -4.58 -18.99 -4.61
CA ILE A 45 -5.89 -19.37 -5.17
C ILE A 45 -6.88 -18.20 -5.08
N TYR A 46 -6.99 -17.52 -3.91
CA TYR A 46 -7.90 -16.41 -3.72
C TYR A 46 -7.57 -15.22 -4.62
N SER A 47 -6.29 -14.87 -4.77
CA SER A 47 -5.85 -13.79 -5.67
C SER A 47 -6.28 -14.05 -7.12
N ILE A 48 -6.13 -15.30 -7.57
CA ILE A 48 -6.50 -15.71 -8.94
C ILE A 48 -8.02 -15.66 -9.12
N VAL A 49 -8.75 -16.22 -8.15
CA VAL A 49 -10.21 -16.21 -8.18
C VAL A 49 -10.74 -14.78 -8.25
N CYS A 50 -10.21 -13.87 -7.43
CA CYS A 50 -10.59 -12.46 -7.49
C CYS A 50 -10.32 -11.82 -8.86
N LYS A 51 -9.16 -12.06 -9.47
CA LYS A 51 -8.85 -11.56 -10.83
C LYS A 51 -9.85 -12.05 -11.86
N ILE A 52 -10.23 -13.33 -11.82
CA ILE A 52 -11.21 -13.91 -12.73
C ILE A 52 -12.59 -13.28 -12.50
N MET A 53 -13.00 -13.12 -11.26
CA MET A 53 -14.30 -12.52 -10.91
C MET A 53 -14.37 -11.04 -11.29
N ASP A 54 -13.27 -10.31 -11.17
CA ASP A 54 -13.18 -8.90 -11.61
C ASP A 54 -13.31 -8.80 -13.14
N ILE A 55 -12.67 -9.70 -13.89
CA ILE A 55 -12.84 -9.78 -15.36
C ILE A 55 -14.32 -10.04 -15.72
N ILE A 56 -14.95 -11.01 -15.07
CA ILE A 56 -16.36 -11.34 -15.28
C ILE A 56 -17.26 -10.15 -14.92
N SER A 57 -16.96 -9.44 -13.84
CA SER A 57 -17.74 -8.27 -13.41
C SER A 57 -17.73 -7.15 -14.46
N ASN A 58 -16.63 -7.01 -15.18
CA ASN A 58 -16.45 -5.97 -16.20
C ASN A 58 -17.05 -6.32 -17.58
N ILE A 59 -17.55 -7.53 -17.81
CA ILE A 59 -18.25 -7.89 -19.06
C ILE A 59 -19.61 -7.16 -19.07
N SER A 60 -19.99 -6.52 -20.16
CA SER A 60 -21.28 -5.84 -20.28
C SER A 60 -22.45 -6.83 -20.43
N GLY A 61 -23.64 -6.45 -19.93
CA GLY A 61 -24.87 -7.22 -20.06
C GLY A 61 -25.27 -8.05 -18.82
N LYS A 62 -26.45 -8.72 -18.90
CA LYS A 62 -26.95 -9.58 -17.83
C LYS A 62 -26.12 -10.88 -17.77
N LYS A 63 -25.65 -11.26 -16.59
CA LYS A 63 -24.73 -12.39 -16.38
C LYS A 63 -25.29 -13.33 -15.34
N GLU A 64 -25.18 -14.61 -15.60
CA GLU A 64 -25.34 -15.68 -14.63
C GLU A 64 -24.01 -16.45 -14.58
N VAL A 65 -23.43 -16.60 -13.41
CA VAL A 65 -22.10 -17.22 -13.21
C VAL A 65 -22.28 -18.54 -12.47
N HIS A 66 -21.84 -19.62 -13.07
CA HIS A 66 -21.84 -20.94 -12.44
C HIS A 66 -20.41 -21.30 -12.03
N LEU A 67 -20.19 -21.56 -10.75
CA LEU A 67 -18.91 -21.98 -10.20
C LEU A 67 -18.96 -23.46 -9.86
N PHE A 68 -18.21 -24.28 -10.61
CA PHE A 68 -18.16 -25.72 -10.40
C PHE A 68 -17.03 -26.08 -9.41
N LEU A 69 -17.41 -26.61 -8.24
CA LEU A 69 -16.54 -26.78 -7.08
C LEU A 69 -15.85 -28.16 -7.01
N SER A 70 -16.38 -29.16 -7.74
CA SER A 70 -15.96 -30.56 -7.54
C SER A 70 -14.58 -30.92 -8.03
N PRO A 71 -14.04 -30.40 -9.15
CA PRO A 71 -12.67 -30.72 -9.53
C PRO A 71 -11.70 -29.78 -8.85
N GLY A 72 -11.17 -30.18 -7.71
CA GLY A 72 -10.18 -29.39 -6.99
C GLY A 72 -9.98 -29.88 -5.56
N THR A 73 -9.08 -29.21 -4.87
CA THR A 73 -8.92 -29.46 -3.42
C THR A 73 -10.06 -28.82 -2.63
N PRO A 74 -10.34 -29.28 -1.40
CA PRO A 74 -11.30 -28.61 -0.52
C PRO A 74 -11.00 -27.11 -0.33
N VAL A 75 -9.73 -26.71 -0.32
CA VAL A 75 -9.30 -25.30 -0.23
C VAL A 75 -9.74 -24.50 -1.47
N MET A 76 -9.61 -25.08 -2.67
CA MET A 76 -10.09 -24.44 -3.90
C MET A 76 -11.61 -24.25 -3.87
N ALA A 77 -12.37 -25.28 -3.49
CA ALA A 77 -13.82 -25.21 -3.37
C ALA A 77 -14.26 -24.13 -2.36
N PHE A 78 -13.59 -24.09 -1.21
CA PHE A 78 -13.85 -23.09 -0.16
C PHE A 78 -13.58 -21.65 -0.65
N VAL A 79 -12.46 -21.43 -1.35
CA VAL A 79 -12.12 -20.09 -1.89
C VAL A 79 -13.13 -19.64 -2.96
N TRP A 80 -13.63 -20.54 -3.82
CA TRP A 80 -14.69 -20.22 -4.77
C TRP A 80 -16.01 -19.86 -4.07
N ALA A 81 -16.37 -20.57 -3.00
CA ALA A 81 -17.55 -20.25 -2.19
C ALA A 81 -17.41 -18.85 -1.54
N LEU A 82 -16.23 -18.51 -1.01
CA LEU A 82 -15.95 -17.16 -0.49
C LEU A 82 -16.07 -16.08 -1.58
N ALA A 83 -15.62 -16.37 -2.79
CA ALA A 83 -15.75 -15.44 -3.91
C ALA A 83 -17.22 -15.22 -4.27
N ALA A 84 -18.05 -16.25 -4.28
CA ALA A 84 -19.50 -16.13 -4.51
C ALA A 84 -20.16 -15.21 -3.47
N ILE A 85 -19.73 -15.29 -2.23
CA ILE A 85 -20.21 -14.39 -1.17
C ILE A 85 -19.71 -12.94 -1.38
N LYS A 86 -18.48 -12.74 -1.86
CA LYS A 86 -17.89 -11.41 -2.08
C LYS A 86 -18.53 -10.65 -3.26
N TYR A 87 -18.78 -11.33 -4.38
CA TYR A 87 -19.25 -10.73 -5.63
C TYR A 87 -20.77 -10.82 -5.79
N LYS A 88 -21.52 -10.28 -4.80
CA LYS A 88 -23.00 -10.32 -4.76
C LYS A 88 -23.69 -9.62 -5.96
N ASN A 89 -22.99 -8.71 -6.64
CA ASN A 89 -23.48 -8.04 -7.84
C ASN A 89 -23.59 -8.99 -9.04
N LEU A 90 -23.00 -10.17 -8.96
CA LEU A 90 -23.10 -11.23 -9.93
C LEU A 90 -24.14 -12.26 -9.47
N GLN A 91 -24.96 -12.76 -10.38
CA GLN A 91 -25.83 -13.90 -10.10
C GLN A 91 -25.01 -15.18 -10.11
N ILE A 92 -24.43 -15.55 -8.95
CA ILE A 92 -23.53 -16.69 -8.82
C ILE A 92 -24.28 -17.89 -8.27
N LYS A 93 -24.17 -19.02 -8.96
CA LYS A 93 -24.66 -20.33 -8.52
C LYS A 93 -23.48 -21.26 -8.30
N LEU A 94 -23.43 -21.89 -7.15
CA LEU A 94 -22.44 -22.92 -6.85
C LEU A 94 -22.97 -24.29 -7.30
N ILE A 95 -22.09 -25.07 -7.92
CA ILE A 95 -22.44 -26.39 -8.44
C ILE A 95 -21.40 -27.39 -7.94
N SER A 96 -21.86 -28.54 -7.46
CA SER A 96 -20.98 -29.65 -7.07
C SER A 96 -21.48 -30.97 -7.67
N SER A 97 -20.54 -31.90 -7.85
CA SER A 97 -20.82 -33.28 -8.21
C SER A 97 -20.03 -34.20 -7.28
N SER A 98 -20.72 -35.00 -6.51
CA SER A 98 -20.10 -35.84 -5.48
C SER A 98 -19.59 -37.20 -6.01
N VAL A 99 -20.15 -37.68 -7.10
CA VAL A 99 -19.83 -39.01 -7.65
C VAL A 99 -19.77 -38.96 -9.18
N ILE A 100 -18.83 -39.70 -9.75
CA ILE A 100 -18.70 -39.86 -11.21
C ILE A 100 -20.02 -40.47 -11.78
N GLY A 101 -20.65 -39.77 -12.72
CA GLY A 101 -21.89 -40.17 -13.37
C GLY A 101 -23.18 -39.69 -12.72
N GLN A 102 -23.14 -39.01 -11.59
CA GLN A 102 -24.30 -38.32 -11.03
C GLN A 102 -24.47 -36.91 -11.63
N LYS A 103 -25.70 -36.41 -11.61
CA LYS A 103 -26.01 -35.04 -12.03
C LYS A 103 -25.35 -34.07 -11.02
N ALA A 104 -24.84 -32.98 -11.57
CA ALA A 104 -24.36 -31.87 -10.74
C ALA A 104 -25.54 -31.25 -9.96
N GLU A 105 -25.32 -30.95 -8.69
CA GLU A 105 -26.28 -30.36 -7.78
C GLU A 105 -25.92 -28.90 -7.50
N PHE A 106 -26.94 -28.07 -7.38
CA PHE A 106 -26.74 -26.69 -6.89
C PHE A 106 -26.54 -26.69 -5.38
N ILE A 107 -25.63 -25.87 -4.92
CA ILE A 107 -25.36 -25.64 -3.51
C ILE A 107 -25.89 -24.25 -3.18
N ASP A 108 -26.87 -24.20 -2.28
CA ASP A 108 -27.37 -22.94 -1.76
C ASP A 108 -26.47 -22.42 -0.64
N ILE A 109 -26.12 -21.15 -0.70
CA ILE A 109 -25.43 -20.46 0.40
C ILE A 109 -26.53 -19.92 1.32
N PRO A 110 -26.57 -20.32 2.61
CA PRO A 110 -27.58 -19.82 3.55
C PRO A 110 -27.59 -18.28 3.58
N ASP A 111 -28.77 -17.68 3.59
CA ASP A 111 -28.96 -16.23 3.62
C ASP A 111 -28.24 -15.59 4.81
N GLU A 112 -28.20 -16.22 5.94
CA GLU A 112 -27.47 -15.81 7.16
C GLU A 112 -25.98 -15.55 6.87
N TRP A 113 -25.35 -16.35 6.01
CA TRP A 113 -23.95 -16.15 5.60
C TRP A 113 -23.78 -14.96 4.66
N THR A 114 -24.84 -14.59 3.94
CA THR A 114 -24.85 -13.42 3.08
C THR A 114 -25.21 -12.15 3.84
N GLU A 115 -26.04 -12.23 4.86
CA GLU A 115 -26.45 -11.13 5.73
C GLU A 115 -25.32 -10.68 6.67
N TRP A 116 -24.51 -11.62 7.17
CA TRP A 116 -23.37 -11.34 8.04
C TRP A 116 -22.37 -10.32 7.45
N LYS A 117 -22.30 -10.17 6.13
CA LYS A 117 -21.44 -9.18 5.45
C LYS A 117 -22.05 -7.79 5.29
N ASN A 118 -23.33 -7.63 5.49
CA ASN A 118 -24.03 -6.35 5.32
C ASN A 118 -24.35 -5.66 6.64
N SER A 119 -24.11 -6.33 7.79
CA SER A 119 -24.24 -5.66 9.08
C SER A 119 -23.09 -4.66 9.25
N ASN A 120 -23.41 -3.41 9.55
CA ASN A 120 -22.44 -2.47 10.06
C ASN A 120 -21.94 -3.02 11.40
N ASP A 121 -20.63 -2.90 11.65
CA ASP A 121 -20.08 -3.26 12.96
C ASP A 121 -20.61 -2.30 14.02
N PHE A 122 -20.76 -1.01 13.64
CA PHE A 122 -21.34 0.07 14.45
C PHE A 122 -22.21 0.97 13.59
N ASP A 123 -23.20 1.61 14.19
CA ASP A 123 -24.00 2.66 13.57
C ASP A 123 -23.31 4.01 13.71
N VAL A 124 -22.65 4.23 14.85
CA VAL A 124 -21.87 5.44 15.15
C VAL A 124 -20.57 5.05 15.87
N ILE A 125 -19.46 5.64 15.47
CA ILE A 125 -18.19 5.55 16.20
C ILE A 125 -17.75 6.92 16.66
N PHE A 126 -17.56 7.10 17.96
CA PHE A 126 -16.86 8.26 18.51
C PHE A 126 -15.35 7.99 18.49
N ASN A 127 -14.57 8.97 18.01
CA ASN A 127 -13.13 8.89 17.92
C ASN A 127 -12.49 9.99 18.76
N LEU A 128 -11.65 9.63 19.72
CA LEU A 128 -10.79 10.62 20.37
C LEU A 128 -9.73 11.07 19.36
N PHE A 129 -9.74 12.37 19.01
CA PHE A 129 -8.87 12.92 17.99
C PHE A 129 -7.79 13.82 18.59
N GLY A 130 -6.54 13.56 18.25
CA GLY A 130 -5.39 14.32 18.71
C GLY A 130 -4.35 14.49 17.60
N GLU A 131 -3.12 14.80 18.00
CA GLU A 131 -1.98 15.01 17.08
C GLU A 131 -1.75 13.80 16.15
N GLN A 132 -1.84 12.57 16.67
CA GLN A 132 -1.74 11.37 15.88
C GLN A 132 -3.07 11.04 15.21
N ARG A 133 -3.12 11.20 13.90
CA ARG A 133 -4.34 11.02 13.08
C ARG A 133 -4.63 9.57 12.73
N MET A 134 -3.58 8.72 12.71
CA MET A 134 -3.65 7.32 12.30
C MET A 134 -4.71 6.50 13.08
N PRO A 135 -4.84 6.60 14.42
CA PRO A 135 -5.86 5.83 15.14
C PRO A 135 -7.29 6.09 14.68
N SER A 136 -7.60 7.32 14.29
CA SER A 136 -8.91 7.67 13.74
C SER A 136 -9.12 7.09 12.33
N TYR A 137 -8.09 7.11 11.50
CA TYR A 137 -8.13 6.49 10.17
C TYR A 137 -8.27 4.97 10.26
N LEU A 138 -7.60 4.33 11.22
CA LEU A 138 -7.76 2.89 11.46
C LEU A 138 -9.21 2.52 11.80
N SER A 139 -9.94 3.35 12.56
CA SER A 139 -11.35 3.06 12.86
C SER A 139 -12.24 3.09 11.61
N ILE A 140 -11.97 4.01 10.68
CA ILE A 140 -12.66 4.09 9.40
C ILE A 140 -12.37 2.85 8.54
N ASN A 141 -11.13 2.39 8.55
CA ASN A 141 -10.70 1.22 7.76
C ASN A 141 -11.15 -0.12 8.38
N GLN A 142 -11.15 -0.22 9.70
CA GLN A 142 -11.44 -1.46 10.44
C GLN A 142 -12.90 -1.82 10.41
N PHE A 143 -13.77 -0.87 10.70
CA PHE A 143 -15.19 -1.10 10.94
C PHE A 143 -16.06 -0.60 9.80
N LYS A 144 -17.16 -1.27 9.55
CA LYS A 144 -18.25 -0.72 8.76
C LYS A 144 -19.08 0.17 9.67
N CYS A 145 -19.03 1.46 9.43
CA CYS A 145 -19.75 2.45 10.21
C CYS A 145 -20.17 3.60 9.31
N PRO A 146 -21.46 3.92 9.22
CA PRO A 146 -21.95 5.02 8.41
C PRO A 146 -21.63 6.39 9.00
N LYS A 147 -21.34 6.49 10.32
CA LYS A 147 -21.12 7.76 10.99
C LYS A 147 -19.96 7.73 11.97
N HIS A 148 -18.97 8.58 11.73
CA HIS A 148 -17.84 8.82 12.62
C HIS A 148 -17.94 10.22 13.23
N VAL A 149 -17.89 10.30 14.56
CA VAL A 149 -17.92 11.53 15.34
C VAL A 149 -16.55 11.74 15.95
N PHE A 150 -15.89 12.84 15.63
CA PHE A 150 -14.54 13.12 16.11
C PHE A 150 -14.59 14.12 17.29
N LEU A 151 -14.00 13.72 18.40
CA LEU A 151 -13.83 14.55 19.59
C LEU A 151 -12.47 15.23 19.49
N SER A 152 -12.45 16.48 19.07
CA SER A 152 -11.25 17.24 18.74
C SER A 152 -11.10 18.48 19.60
N SER A 153 -9.86 18.98 19.72
CA SER A 153 -9.57 20.25 20.35
C SER A 153 -9.50 21.40 19.33
N ASN A 154 -9.38 22.63 19.80
CA ASN A 154 -9.13 23.77 18.93
C ASN A 154 -7.73 23.75 18.28
N ILE A 155 -6.80 22.96 18.84
CA ILE A 155 -5.42 22.81 18.31
C ILE A 155 -5.36 21.73 17.25
N HIS A 156 -6.12 20.64 17.43
CA HIS A 156 -6.12 19.48 16.53
C HIS A 156 -7.51 19.33 15.91
N ASP A 157 -7.69 19.95 14.76
CA ASP A 157 -8.92 19.90 13.97
C ASP A 157 -9.05 18.57 13.22
N ALA A 158 -10.25 17.98 13.21
CA ALA A 158 -10.50 16.69 12.58
C ALA A 158 -10.94 16.79 11.11
N SER A 159 -10.97 17.97 10.52
CA SER A 159 -11.45 18.22 9.14
C SER A 159 -10.73 17.37 8.09
N VAL A 160 -9.47 17.00 8.33
CA VAL A 160 -8.68 16.11 7.47
C VAL A 160 -9.38 14.75 7.27
N MET A 161 -10.19 14.28 8.24
CA MET A 161 -10.93 13.02 8.15
C MET A 161 -12.05 13.05 7.10
N LYS A 162 -12.53 14.22 6.71
CA LYS A 162 -13.51 14.39 5.60
C LYS A 162 -13.00 13.84 4.28
N ARG A 163 -11.68 13.71 4.10
CA ARG A 163 -11.09 13.14 2.89
C ARG A 163 -11.29 11.64 2.75
N PHE A 164 -11.71 10.97 3.83
CA PHE A 164 -11.87 9.52 3.94
C PHE A 164 -13.31 9.10 4.20
N LEU A 165 -14.21 10.06 4.35
CA LEU A 165 -15.63 9.87 4.65
C LEU A 165 -16.46 10.72 3.68
N ASP A 166 -17.69 10.28 3.43
CA ASP A 166 -18.69 11.14 2.79
C ASP A 166 -19.19 12.22 3.79
N GLU A 167 -19.85 13.25 3.27
CA GLU A 167 -20.33 14.37 4.09
C GLU A 167 -21.25 13.93 5.24
N LYS A 168 -22.06 12.89 5.04
CA LYS A 168 -22.99 12.37 6.06
C LYS A 168 -22.27 11.49 7.10
N GLY A 169 -21.14 10.92 6.70
CA GLY A 169 -20.33 10.05 7.55
C GLY A 169 -19.44 10.80 8.55
N PHE A 170 -19.26 12.10 8.41
CA PHE A 170 -18.39 12.91 9.26
C PHE A 170 -19.20 13.81 10.19
N ASP A 171 -18.77 13.87 11.45
CA ASP A 171 -19.20 14.90 12.39
C ASP A 171 -18.07 15.24 13.39
N GLU A 172 -18.08 16.44 13.96
CA GLU A 172 -17.03 16.90 14.86
C GLU A 172 -17.59 17.63 16.07
N ILE A 173 -17.05 17.29 17.25
CA ILE A 173 -17.39 17.94 18.53
C ILE A 173 -16.12 18.55 19.11
N LYS A 174 -16.09 19.84 19.31
CA LYS A 174 -14.98 20.53 19.98
C LYS A 174 -15.06 20.34 21.49
N ILE A 175 -13.97 19.86 22.06
CA ILE A 175 -13.83 19.53 23.48
C ILE A 175 -12.61 20.21 24.10
N ASN A 176 -12.62 20.32 25.43
CA ASN A 176 -11.40 20.61 26.20
C ASN A 176 -10.63 19.30 26.43
N PRO A 177 -9.45 19.10 25.81
CA PRO A 177 -8.71 17.84 25.90
C PRO A 177 -8.11 17.55 27.28
N TYR A 178 -8.19 18.51 28.20
CA TYR A 178 -7.68 18.42 29.58
C TYR A 178 -8.80 18.39 30.64
N ASP A 179 -10.07 18.35 30.22
CA ASP A 179 -11.23 18.23 31.11
C ASP A 179 -12.04 16.98 30.75
N PRO A 180 -11.89 15.87 31.53
CA PRO A 180 -12.62 14.64 31.27
C PRO A 180 -14.14 14.80 31.46
N LEU A 181 -14.60 15.76 32.27
CA LEU A 181 -16.01 16.02 32.46
C LEU A 181 -16.63 16.70 31.22
N ASP A 182 -15.92 17.66 30.62
CA ASP A 182 -16.33 18.28 29.35
C ASP A 182 -16.45 17.23 28.26
N VAL A 183 -15.45 16.33 28.12
CA VAL A 183 -15.47 15.22 27.15
C VAL A 183 -16.72 14.36 27.36
N LYS A 184 -16.94 13.87 28.58
CA LYS A 184 -18.11 13.04 28.92
C LYS A 184 -19.41 13.77 28.61
N THR A 185 -19.56 14.99 29.07
CA THR A 185 -20.80 15.77 28.92
C THR A 185 -21.16 15.94 27.44
N LYS A 186 -20.21 16.36 26.62
CA LYS A 186 -20.44 16.59 25.19
C LYS A 186 -20.76 15.32 24.41
N ILE A 187 -20.15 14.18 24.77
CA ILE A 187 -20.53 12.89 24.20
C ILE A 187 -21.98 12.53 24.57
N MET A 188 -22.34 12.71 25.86
CA MET A 188 -23.68 12.40 26.34
C MET A 188 -24.73 13.33 25.73
N ASP A 189 -24.41 14.60 25.53
CA ASP A 189 -25.32 15.54 24.87
C ASP A 189 -25.52 15.17 23.39
N TYR A 190 -24.48 14.77 22.68
CA TYR A 190 -24.61 14.31 21.31
C TYR A 190 -25.47 13.05 21.23
N LYS A 191 -25.28 12.09 22.18
CA LYS A 191 -26.04 10.85 22.23
C LYS A 191 -27.55 11.08 22.36
N LYS A 192 -28.01 12.13 23.01
CA LYS A 192 -29.45 12.45 23.15
C LYS A 192 -30.17 12.57 21.80
N ASN A 193 -29.42 12.87 20.73
CA ASN A 193 -29.94 13.02 19.38
C ASN A 193 -29.85 11.73 18.54
N LEU A 194 -29.28 10.65 19.10
CA LEU A 194 -29.15 9.34 18.43
C LEU A 194 -30.32 8.42 18.82
N ASP A 195 -30.70 7.53 17.90
CA ASP A 195 -31.66 6.49 18.20
C ASP A 195 -31.10 5.57 19.32
N PRO A 196 -31.89 5.29 20.37
CA PRO A 196 -31.46 4.42 21.47
C PRO A 196 -31.04 3.02 21.07
N SER A 197 -31.50 2.51 19.92
CA SER A 197 -31.16 1.18 19.40
C SER A 197 -29.81 1.10 18.68
N MET A 198 -29.19 2.24 18.39
CA MET A 198 -27.93 2.30 17.66
C MET A 198 -26.78 1.62 18.43
N LYS A 199 -25.99 0.84 17.69
CA LYS A 199 -24.73 0.26 18.17
C LYS A 199 -23.65 1.33 18.14
N ILE A 200 -23.14 1.69 19.30
CA ILE A 200 -22.13 2.75 19.44
C ILE A 200 -20.77 2.14 19.75
N GLY A 201 -19.76 2.49 18.93
CA GLY A 201 -18.36 2.22 19.20
C GLY A 201 -17.64 3.45 19.75
N MET A 202 -16.60 3.25 20.54
CA MET A 202 -15.74 4.31 21.05
C MET A 202 -14.27 3.97 20.83
N ASN A 203 -13.63 4.69 19.94
CA ASN A 203 -12.18 4.61 19.69
C ASN A 203 -11.43 5.43 20.73
N LEU A 204 -10.76 4.76 21.64
CA LEU A 204 -10.02 5.36 22.76
C LEU A 204 -8.50 5.46 22.50
N THR A 205 -8.05 5.17 21.28
CA THR A 205 -6.61 5.13 20.96
C THR A 205 -5.98 6.51 20.88
N GLY A 206 -6.72 7.49 20.40
CA GLY A 206 -6.22 8.86 20.20
C GLY A 206 -6.43 9.77 21.41
N GLY A 207 -5.99 11.02 21.27
CA GLY A 207 -6.19 12.07 22.26
C GLY A 207 -5.30 11.98 23.50
N THR A 208 -5.65 12.77 24.52
CA THR A 208 -4.94 12.80 25.80
C THR A 208 -5.45 11.71 26.76
N LYS A 209 -4.68 11.43 27.82
CA LYS A 209 -5.12 10.50 28.89
C LYS A 209 -6.41 10.97 29.58
N LEU A 210 -6.64 12.29 29.63
CA LEU A 210 -7.85 12.86 30.22
C LEU A 210 -9.06 12.71 29.28
N MET A 211 -8.84 12.84 27.96
CA MET A 211 -9.88 12.48 26.98
C MET A 211 -10.26 10.99 27.09
N TYR A 212 -9.27 10.12 27.25
CA TYR A 212 -9.51 8.69 27.48
C TYR A 212 -10.40 8.45 28.71
N ALA A 213 -10.08 9.09 29.84
CA ALA A 213 -10.87 8.94 31.07
C ALA A 213 -12.33 9.37 30.88
N GLY A 214 -12.56 10.55 30.28
CA GLY A 214 -13.90 11.05 29.96
C GLY A 214 -14.66 10.14 28.97
N GLY A 215 -13.97 9.65 27.94
CA GLY A 215 -14.52 8.70 26.97
C GLY A 215 -14.93 7.36 27.59
N MET A 216 -14.10 6.80 28.46
CA MET A 216 -14.43 5.57 29.19
C MET A 216 -15.66 5.72 30.10
N GLU A 217 -15.77 6.83 30.81
CA GLU A 217 -16.95 7.13 31.63
C GLU A 217 -18.22 7.27 30.75
N ALA A 218 -18.10 7.96 29.61
CA ALA A 218 -19.20 8.05 28.65
C ALA A 218 -19.59 6.66 28.09
N CYS A 219 -18.62 5.79 27.79
CA CYS A 219 -18.90 4.43 27.36
C CYS A 219 -19.77 3.63 28.33
N ARG A 220 -19.47 3.71 29.63
CA ARG A 220 -20.26 3.04 30.69
C ARG A 220 -21.70 3.53 30.71
N ASP A 221 -21.89 4.87 30.67
CA ASP A 221 -23.21 5.47 30.72
C ASP A 221 -24.04 5.20 29.45
N MET A 222 -23.39 5.08 28.30
CA MET A 222 -24.05 4.81 27.01
C MET A 222 -24.21 3.31 26.70
N ARG A 223 -23.51 2.44 27.41
CA ARG A 223 -23.30 1.04 27.01
C ARG A 223 -22.69 0.90 25.63
N ALA A 224 -21.75 1.80 25.29
CA ALA A 224 -20.99 1.76 24.05
C ALA A 224 -19.84 0.75 24.16
N THR A 225 -19.40 0.21 23.04
CA THR A 225 -18.27 -0.73 22.97
C THR A 225 -16.96 0.04 22.87
N PRO A 226 -16.12 0.10 23.92
CA PRO A 226 -14.82 0.77 23.87
C PRO A 226 -13.77 -0.12 23.21
N PHE A 227 -12.96 0.44 22.33
CA PHE A 227 -11.87 -0.28 21.69
C PHE A 227 -10.60 0.56 21.54
N TYR A 228 -9.47 -0.15 21.39
CA TYR A 228 -8.15 0.42 21.30
C TYR A 228 -7.33 -0.27 20.18
N PHE A 229 -6.70 0.51 19.32
CA PHE A 229 -5.80 0.00 18.28
C PHE A 229 -4.39 -0.15 18.80
N ASN A 230 -3.82 -1.35 18.65
CA ASN A 230 -2.43 -1.62 18.91
C ASN A 230 -1.73 -2.05 17.61
N ILE A 231 -0.96 -1.12 17.03
CA ILE A 231 -0.25 -1.35 15.76
C ILE A 231 0.91 -2.33 15.95
N ASP A 232 1.49 -2.41 17.16
CA ASP A 232 2.67 -3.25 17.41
C ASP A 232 2.33 -4.74 17.47
N ASP A 233 1.12 -5.10 17.90
CA ASP A 233 0.64 -6.48 17.89
C ASP A 233 -0.45 -6.75 16.85
N ASP A 234 -0.62 -5.81 15.91
CA ASP A 234 -1.54 -5.91 14.77
C ASP A 234 -3.00 -6.18 15.17
N SER A 235 -3.44 -5.56 16.27
CA SER A 235 -4.75 -5.82 16.82
C SER A 235 -5.58 -4.59 17.13
N VAL A 236 -6.91 -4.76 17.08
CA VAL A 236 -7.86 -3.94 17.80
C VAL A 236 -8.36 -4.73 19.01
N MET A 237 -8.23 -4.16 20.20
CA MET A 237 -8.67 -4.74 21.45
C MET A 237 -9.97 -4.07 21.88
N PHE A 238 -11.01 -4.86 22.14
CA PHE A 238 -12.23 -4.42 22.80
C PHE A 238 -12.01 -4.39 24.32
N LEU A 239 -12.17 -3.21 24.93
CA LEU A 239 -11.76 -3.01 26.33
C LEU A 239 -12.80 -3.49 27.36
N ASP A 240 -14.00 -3.83 26.93
CA ASP A 240 -15.05 -4.43 27.74
C ASP A 240 -14.90 -5.94 27.88
N SER A 241 -14.48 -6.62 26.82
CA SER A 241 -14.32 -8.09 26.77
C SER A 241 -12.88 -8.56 26.78
N PHE A 242 -11.91 -7.66 26.51
CA PHE A 242 -10.48 -7.95 26.24
C PHE A 242 -10.23 -8.86 25.02
N GLU A 243 -11.23 -9.03 24.18
CA GLU A 243 -11.08 -9.71 22.91
C GLU A 243 -10.23 -8.90 21.94
N LYS A 244 -9.45 -9.61 21.13
CA LYS A 244 -8.60 -9.01 20.10
C LYS A 244 -9.00 -9.47 18.71
N ASN A 245 -9.17 -8.53 17.80
CA ASN A 245 -9.32 -8.79 16.37
C ASN A 245 -8.11 -8.30 15.60
N THR A 246 -7.75 -9.00 14.52
CA THR A 246 -6.67 -8.57 13.64
C THR A 246 -7.01 -7.28 12.89
N LEU A 247 -6.04 -6.39 12.74
CA LEU A 247 -6.20 -5.17 11.95
C LEU A 247 -6.35 -5.50 10.46
N LYS A 248 -7.24 -4.76 9.80
CA LYS A 248 -7.34 -4.77 8.34
C LYS A 248 -6.18 -4.00 7.72
N ASN A 249 -5.65 -4.51 6.63
CA ASN A 249 -4.55 -3.85 5.93
C ASN A 249 -4.99 -2.52 5.31
N ILE A 250 -4.11 -1.53 5.41
CA ILE A 250 -4.18 -0.28 4.67
C ILE A 250 -3.46 -0.51 3.34
N ILE A 251 -4.20 -0.57 2.24
CA ILE A 251 -3.62 -0.89 0.93
C ILE A 251 -3.02 0.34 0.23
N SER A 252 -3.54 1.52 0.52
CA SER A 252 -3.10 2.76 -0.15
C SER A 252 -1.99 3.47 0.61
N THR A 253 -0.79 3.48 0.05
CA THR A 253 0.35 4.28 0.53
C THR A 253 0.03 5.79 0.53
N LYS A 254 -0.72 6.26 -0.47
CA LYS A 254 -1.15 7.67 -0.57
C LYS A 254 -2.04 8.11 0.60
N SER A 255 -2.77 7.17 1.23
CA SER A 255 -3.59 7.49 2.40
C SER A 255 -2.76 8.02 3.58
N PHE A 256 -1.53 7.51 3.78
CA PHE A 256 -0.64 8.02 4.83
C PHE A 256 -0.25 9.49 4.59
N PHE A 257 0.05 9.83 3.35
CA PHE A 257 0.34 11.22 2.99
C PHE A 257 -0.89 12.11 3.12
N LYS A 258 -2.03 11.70 2.56
CA LYS A 258 -3.30 12.45 2.67
C LYS A 258 -3.71 12.70 4.11
N LEU A 259 -3.42 11.76 5.01
CA LEU A 259 -3.74 11.86 6.42
C LEU A 259 -2.91 12.94 7.13
N ASN A 260 -1.65 13.10 6.72
CA ASN A 260 -0.68 13.95 7.41
C ASN A 260 -0.28 15.22 6.63
N THR A 261 -1.01 15.52 5.56
CA THR A 261 -0.82 16.75 4.77
C THR A 261 -2.12 17.52 4.71
N ASP A 262 -2.06 18.81 4.99
CA ASP A 262 -3.15 19.72 4.71
C ASP A 262 -2.88 20.35 3.34
N GLU A 263 -3.85 20.29 2.41
CA GLU A 263 -3.83 20.96 1.10
C GLU A 263 -2.72 20.59 0.11
N LEU A 264 -1.99 19.47 0.31
CA LEU A 264 -1.00 19.04 -0.66
C LEU A 264 -1.62 18.12 -1.73
N GLU A 265 -1.29 18.38 -2.98
CA GLU A 265 -1.56 17.44 -4.07
C GLU A 265 -0.46 16.39 -4.14
N ILE A 266 -0.86 15.13 -4.30
CA ILE A 266 0.04 13.97 -4.30
C ILE A 266 0.04 13.34 -5.69
N GLN A 267 1.16 13.40 -6.40
CA GLN A 267 1.33 12.79 -7.72
C GLN A 267 2.50 11.80 -7.72
N GLU A 268 2.28 10.62 -8.25
CA GLU A 268 3.36 9.72 -8.61
C GLU A 268 3.84 10.06 -10.03
N LYS A 269 5.12 10.42 -10.17
CA LYS A 269 5.76 10.67 -11.47
C LYS A 269 6.61 9.48 -11.87
N ARG A 270 5.94 8.40 -12.27
CA ARG A 270 6.61 7.18 -12.74
C ARG A 270 7.37 7.47 -14.04
N PRO A 271 8.69 7.25 -14.08
CA PRO A 271 9.46 7.45 -15.31
C PRO A 271 9.00 6.52 -16.43
N ASN A 272 8.89 7.04 -17.65
CA ASN A 272 8.58 6.23 -18.82
C ASN A 272 9.75 5.28 -19.13
N GLY A 273 9.48 4.13 -19.72
CA GLY A 273 10.52 3.19 -20.17
C GLY A 273 11.33 2.48 -19.08
N MET A 274 10.85 2.47 -17.82
CA MET A 274 11.55 1.79 -16.71
C MET A 274 11.77 0.30 -16.95
N THR A 275 10.78 -0.38 -17.55
CA THR A 275 10.85 -1.82 -17.84
C THR A 275 11.92 -2.11 -18.87
N GLU A 276 11.98 -1.29 -19.93
CA GLU A 276 12.93 -1.41 -21.03
C GLU A 276 14.36 -1.19 -20.55
N ARG A 277 14.58 -0.22 -19.63
CA ARG A 277 15.92 0.10 -19.12
C ARG A 277 16.32 -0.61 -17.84
N LEU A 278 15.48 -1.54 -17.31
CA LEU A 278 15.83 -2.32 -16.11
C LEU A 278 17.19 -3.05 -16.23
N LYS A 279 17.52 -3.56 -17.44
CA LYS A 279 18.81 -4.22 -17.68
C LYS A 279 19.98 -3.27 -17.52
N PHE A 280 19.80 -2.01 -17.92
CA PHE A 280 20.81 -0.97 -17.77
C PHE A 280 20.98 -0.59 -16.30
N SER A 281 19.90 -0.40 -15.55
CA SER A 281 19.93 -0.13 -14.12
C SER A 281 20.65 -1.25 -13.34
N LYS A 282 20.37 -2.53 -13.65
CA LYS A 282 21.07 -3.68 -13.04
C LYS A 282 22.56 -3.70 -13.33
N LEU A 283 22.99 -3.33 -14.54
CA LEU A 283 24.40 -3.28 -14.89
C LEU A 283 25.11 -2.05 -14.30
N LEU A 284 24.43 -0.91 -14.20
CA LEU A 284 24.94 0.26 -13.48
C LEU A 284 25.14 -0.06 -12.00
N TYR A 285 24.20 -0.75 -11.37
CA TYR A 285 24.36 -1.23 -10.01
C TYR A 285 25.56 -2.18 -9.85
N LYS A 286 25.71 -3.16 -10.72
CA LYS A 286 26.87 -4.08 -10.71
C LYS A 286 28.20 -3.34 -10.86
N ASN A 287 28.22 -2.20 -11.54
CA ASN A 287 29.39 -1.38 -11.78
C ASN A 287 29.43 -0.05 -10.98
N HIS A 288 28.60 0.06 -9.92
CA HIS A 288 28.38 1.32 -9.18
C HIS A 288 29.67 2.06 -8.78
N LYS A 289 30.72 1.35 -8.37
CA LYS A 289 32.02 1.94 -8.03
C LYS A 289 32.69 2.65 -9.22
N LYS A 290 32.54 2.11 -10.45
CA LYS A 290 33.07 2.74 -11.66
C LYS A 290 32.19 3.92 -12.08
N VAL A 291 30.86 3.81 -11.92
CA VAL A 291 29.90 4.89 -12.16
C VAL A 291 30.25 6.08 -11.26
N GLN A 292 30.44 5.85 -9.97
CA GLN A 292 30.77 6.89 -8.98
C GLN A 292 32.05 7.64 -9.34
N LYS A 293 33.09 6.95 -9.83
CA LYS A 293 34.34 7.59 -10.24
C LYS A 293 34.16 8.56 -11.43
N ARG A 294 33.13 8.35 -12.26
CA ARG A 294 32.84 9.16 -13.43
C ARG A 294 31.77 10.22 -13.20
N TYR A 295 31.01 10.05 -12.12
CA TYR A 295 29.86 10.88 -11.82
C TYR A 295 30.15 12.38 -11.83
N LYS A 296 31.21 12.81 -11.11
CA LYS A 296 31.57 14.24 -11.03
C LYS A 296 31.79 14.84 -12.41
N ARG A 297 32.53 14.12 -13.29
CA ARG A 297 32.84 14.58 -14.66
C ARG A 297 31.56 14.65 -15.51
N MET A 298 30.69 13.66 -15.43
CA MET A 298 29.41 13.68 -16.15
C MET A 298 28.56 14.86 -15.72
N MET A 299 28.49 15.15 -14.41
CA MET A 299 27.78 16.33 -13.89
C MET A 299 28.33 17.64 -14.43
N GLU A 300 29.63 17.81 -14.41
CA GLU A 300 30.28 19.01 -14.98
C GLU A 300 29.95 19.20 -16.47
N TYR A 301 29.85 18.11 -17.23
CA TYR A 301 29.48 18.17 -18.65
C TYR A 301 28.01 18.57 -18.84
N PHE A 302 27.09 18.05 -18.01
CA PHE A 302 25.68 18.47 -18.02
C PHE A 302 25.53 19.96 -17.69
N GLU A 303 26.16 20.42 -16.63
CA GLU A 303 26.10 21.84 -16.20
C GLU A 303 26.62 22.78 -17.31
N ARG A 304 27.69 22.39 -18.00
CA ARG A 304 28.27 23.16 -19.10
C ARG A 304 27.60 22.93 -20.46
N LYS A 305 26.60 22.06 -20.53
CA LYS A 305 25.93 21.61 -21.76
C LYS A 305 26.92 21.10 -22.82
N ILE A 306 27.92 20.31 -22.39
CA ILE A 306 28.95 19.73 -23.26
C ILE A 306 28.61 18.27 -23.51
N GLY A 307 28.68 17.85 -24.79
CA GLY A 307 28.49 16.44 -25.15
C GLY A 307 29.63 15.57 -24.63
N PHE A 308 29.33 14.32 -24.28
CA PHE A 308 30.33 13.36 -23.83
C PHE A 308 30.02 11.92 -24.24
N LYS A 309 31.08 11.10 -24.24
CA LYS A 309 30.97 9.64 -24.35
C LYS A 309 31.75 9.00 -23.22
N GLU A 310 31.10 8.11 -22.48
CA GLU A 310 31.70 7.37 -21.37
C GLU A 310 31.53 5.88 -21.58
N GLU A 311 32.56 5.11 -21.25
CA GLU A 311 32.52 3.65 -21.20
C GLU A 311 32.72 3.17 -19.76
N ILE A 312 31.75 2.37 -19.26
CA ILE A 312 31.77 1.78 -17.93
C ILE A 312 31.56 0.28 -18.09
N SER A 313 32.65 -0.48 -18.18
CA SER A 313 32.58 -1.91 -18.53
C SER A 313 31.89 -2.11 -19.90
N ASP A 314 30.82 -2.85 -19.95
CA ASP A 314 30.03 -3.12 -21.17
C ASP A 314 28.99 -2.01 -21.47
N ILE A 315 28.96 -0.92 -20.68
CA ILE A 315 27.98 0.15 -20.82
C ILE A 315 28.65 1.33 -21.54
N LYS A 316 28.06 1.77 -22.65
CA LYS A 316 28.44 3.01 -23.34
C LYS A 316 27.34 4.05 -23.10
N ILE A 317 27.74 5.22 -22.60
CA ILE A 317 26.85 6.35 -22.31
C ILE A 317 27.24 7.47 -23.27
N SER A 318 26.31 7.90 -24.10
CA SER A 318 26.55 8.96 -25.10
C SER A 318 25.55 10.10 -24.92
N TYR A 319 26.05 11.30 -24.82
CA TYR A 319 25.25 12.51 -24.69
C TYR A 319 25.75 13.61 -25.65
N ILE A 320 24.83 14.20 -26.39
CA ILE A 320 25.00 15.45 -27.13
C ILE A 320 23.76 16.29 -26.85
N PRO A 321 23.87 17.48 -26.27
CA PRO A 321 22.74 18.31 -25.89
C PRO A 321 21.73 18.47 -27.03
N ASN A 322 20.47 18.23 -26.72
CA ASN A 322 19.32 18.27 -27.65
C ASN A 322 19.37 17.33 -28.87
N GLN A 323 20.41 16.47 -28.99
CA GLN A 323 20.61 15.61 -30.18
C GLN A 323 20.69 14.11 -29.82
N LEU A 324 21.56 13.72 -28.89
CA LEU A 324 21.81 12.31 -28.58
C LEU A 324 21.81 12.08 -27.07
N ARG A 325 20.99 11.12 -26.59
CA ARG A 325 20.83 10.73 -25.19
C ARG A 325 20.65 9.23 -25.13
N GLN A 326 21.77 8.51 -25.14
CA GLN A 326 21.71 7.07 -25.37
C GLN A 326 22.58 6.30 -24.37
N ILE A 327 22.07 5.15 -23.95
CA ILE A 327 22.84 4.11 -23.25
C ILE A 327 22.83 2.85 -24.10
N VAL A 328 24.01 2.26 -24.28
CA VAL A 328 24.21 1.06 -25.09
C VAL A 328 24.85 -0.04 -24.26
N ILE A 329 24.36 -1.28 -24.37
CA ILE A 329 24.94 -2.48 -23.78
C ILE A 329 24.93 -3.57 -24.86
N LYS A 330 26.12 -3.93 -25.37
CA LYS A 330 26.27 -4.84 -26.52
C LYS A 330 25.41 -4.33 -27.68
N ASP A 331 24.44 -5.11 -28.14
CA ASP A 331 23.55 -4.78 -29.25
C ASP A 331 22.25 -4.10 -28.83
N LYS A 332 22.07 -3.80 -27.52
CA LYS A 332 20.88 -3.15 -26.99
C LYS A 332 21.17 -1.72 -26.64
N PHE A 333 20.29 -0.85 -27.07
CA PHE A 333 20.35 0.57 -26.74
C PHE A 333 19.02 1.07 -26.18
N TYR A 334 19.08 2.16 -25.47
CA TYR A 334 17.94 2.93 -25.01
C TYR A 334 18.18 4.41 -25.25
N ASP A 335 17.25 5.03 -25.96
CA ASP A 335 17.26 6.47 -26.26
C ASP A 335 16.27 7.17 -25.34
N PHE A 336 16.72 8.23 -24.68
CA PHE A 336 15.88 9.04 -23.80
C PHE A 336 15.18 10.14 -24.60
N THR A 337 13.99 10.50 -24.18
CA THR A 337 13.14 11.46 -24.91
C THR A 337 13.67 12.89 -24.83
N ASN A 338 14.29 13.28 -23.71
CA ASN A 338 14.82 14.62 -23.50
C ASN A 338 16.04 14.61 -22.57
N ASP A 339 16.74 15.75 -22.53
CA ASP A 339 17.97 15.92 -21.74
C ASP A 339 17.71 15.81 -20.23
N GLN A 340 16.56 16.26 -19.75
CA GLN A 340 16.23 16.22 -18.32
C GLN A 340 16.03 14.78 -17.84
N GLU A 341 15.30 13.94 -18.59
CA GLU A 341 15.11 12.54 -18.28
C GLU A 341 16.45 11.79 -18.27
N PHE A 342 17.29 12.03 -19.28
CA PHE A 342 18.60 11.41 -19.36
C PHE A 342 19.51 11.83 -18.20
N GLN A 343 19.57 13.12 -17.89
CA GLN A 343 20.36 13.65 -16.78
C GLN A 343 19.87 13.07 -15.45
N PHE A 344 18.55 13.09 -15.20
CA PHE A 344 17.96 12.49 -13.99
C PHE A 344 18.39 11.04 -13.84
N TYR A 345 18.21 10.23 -14.90
CA TYR A 345 18.57 8.82 -14.88
C TYR A 345 20.05 8.60 -14.56
N ILE A 346 20.96 9.26 -15.29
CA ILE A 346 22.41 9.09 -15.10
C ILE A 346 22.88 9.61 -13.73
N CYS A 347 22.23 10.64 -13.20
CA CYS A 347 22.62 11.27 -11.93
C CYS A 347 22.14 10.55 -10.68
N GLY A 348 21.39 9.46 -10.82
CA GLY A 348 20.95 8.67 -9.66
C GLY A 348 19.64 7.94 -9.87
N GLY A 349 18.75 8.45 -10.71
CA GLY A 349 17.44 7.86 -10.99
C GLY A 349 17.49 6.38 -11.42
N TRP A 350 18.60 5.95 -12.06
CA TRP A 350 18.81 4.53 -12.35
C TRP A 350 18.79 3.64 -11.10
N PHE A 351 19.22 4.17 -9.95
CA PHE A 351 19.25 3.41 -8.71
C PHE A 351 17.87 3.36 -8.04
N GLU A 352 17.11 4.44 -8.13
CA GLU A 352 15.71 4.49 -7.69
C GLU A 352 14.86 3.47 -8.48
N GLU A 353 15.02 3.46 -9.82
CA GLU A 353 14.37 2.46 -10.67
C GLU A 353 14.82 1.03 -10.36
N TYR A 354 16.10 0.84 -10.05
CA TYR A 354 16.62 -0.47 -9.65
C TYR A 354 15.95 -0.95 -8.37
N ILE A 355 15.91 -0.13 -7.31
CA ILE A 355 15.28 -0.45 -6.03
C ILE A 355 13.78 -0.72 -6.20
N TYR A 356 13.07 0.15 -6.92
CA TYR A 356 11.65 -0.04 -7.22
C TYR A 356 11.39 -1.39 -7.89
N ASN A 357 12.15 -1.73 -8.93
CA ASN A 357 11.97 -2.99 -9.65
C ASN A 357 12.30 -4.24 -8.80
N GLU A 358 13.32 -4.16 -7.93
CA GLU A 358 13.60 -5.23 -6.98
C GLU A 358 12.41 -5.44 -6.02
N LEU A 359 11.82 -4.37 -5.50
CA LEU A 359 10.68 -4.43 -4.57
C LEU A 359 9.37 -4.88 -5.22
N LYS A 360 9.26 -4.76 -6.55
CA LYS A 360 8.05 -5.20 -7.27
C LYS A 360 7.72 -6.69 -7.02
N SER A 361 8.73 -7.51 -6.78
CA SER A 361 8.57 -8.91 -6.42
C SER A 361 7.87 -9.10 -5.07
N LEU A 362 8.10 -8.20 -4.10
CA LEU A 362 7.45 -8.23 -2.78
C LEU A 362 5.98 -7.78 -2.88
N GLU A 363 5.70 -6.79 -3.71
CA GLU A 363 4.32 -6.35 -3.98
C GLU A 363 3.51 -7.47 -4.67
N ASN A 364 4.09 -8.14 -5.66
CA ASN A 364 3.45 -9.27 -6.34
C ASN A 364 3.16 -10.46 -5.39
N ARG A 365 3.93 -10.58 -4.31
CA ARG A 365 3.74 -11.60 -3.26
C ARG A 365 2.81 -11.15 -2.15
N GLY A 366 2.30 -9.92 -2.17
CA GLY A 366 1.44 -9.35 -1.13
C GLY A 366 2.14 -9.10 0.22
N ILE A 367 3.47 -8.98 0.21
CA ILE A 367 4.27 -8.64 1.39
C ILE A 367 4.24 -7.13 1.63
N ILE A 368 4.20 -6.36 0.55
CA ILE A 368 4.07 -4.91 0.56
C ILE A 368 2.92 -4.50 -0.36
N PHE A 369 2.38 -3.30 -0.16
CA PHE A 369 1.23 -2.78 -0.89
C PHE A 369 1.52 -1.38 -1.44
N ASP A 370 0.92 -1.08 -2.59
CA ASP A 370 0.91 0.23 -3.25
C ASP A 370 2.30 0.86 -3.32
N LEU A 371 3.23 0.11 -3.95
CA LEU A 371 4.60 0.53 -4.19
C LEU A 371 4.64 1.69 -5.18
N CYS A 372 5.13 2.84 -4.74
CA CYS A 372 5.26 4.08 -5.51
C CYS A 372 6.73 4.45 -5.74
N ILE A 373 6.99 5.11 -6.87
CA ILE A 373 8.29 5.71 -7.20
C ILE A 373 8.08 7.18 -7.58
N ASN A 374 9.02 8.05 -7.20
CA ASN A 374 8.99 9.48 -7.50
C ASN A 374 7.65 10.12 -7.12
N LEU A 375 7.26 9.89 -5.85
CA LEU A 375 6.06 10.50 -5.31
C LEU A 375 6.35 11.96 -4.99
N LYS A 376 5.67 12.88 -5.67
CA LYS A 376 5.81 14.32 -5.48
C LYS A 376 4.62 14.90 -4.73
N LEU A 377 4.91 15.75 -3.79
CA LEU A 377 3.95 16.55 -3.05
C LEU A 377 4.06 18.00 -3.52
N TYR A 378 2.93 18.60 -3.88
CA TYR A 378 2.86 19.96 -4.39
C TYR A 378 2.03 20.84 -3.47
N ILE A 379 2.44 22.09 -3.30
CA ILE A 379 1.62 23.13 -2.69
C ILE A 379 1.11 24.07 -3.79
N ASP A 380 -0.10 24.56 -3.63
CA ASP A 380 -0.59 25.67 -4.45
C ASP A 380 0.15 26.94 -4.06
N ASN A 381 0.70 27.63 -5.03
CA ASN A 381 1.38 28.90 -4.81
C ASN A 381 0.34 30.01 -4.51
N ILE A 382 -0.13 30.10 -3.26
CA ILE A 382 -1.12 31.09 -2.80
C ILE A 382 -0.40 32.37 -2.35
N GLY A 383 0.67 32.79 -3.01
CA GLY A 383 1.44 33.89 -2.50
C GLY A 383 1.99 34.86 -3.53
N LYS A 384 1.47 36.08 -3.52
CA LYS A 384 2.08 37.34 -3.98
C LYS A 384 2.25 37.63 -5.47
N ASP A 385 2.30 36.65 -6.38
CA ASP A 385 2.53 36.93 -7.79
C ASP A 385 1.30 36.72 -8.70
N ARG A 386 0.08 36.96 -8.18
CA ARG A 386 -1.14 37.03 -8.99
C ARG A 386 -1.09 38.07 -10.14
N ALA A 387 -0.09 38.91 -10.16
CA ALA A 387 0.07 39.91 -11.20
C ALA A 387 0.41 39.32 -12.59
N TRP A 388 0.87 38.06 -12.67
CA TRP A 388 1.32 37.42 -13.93
C TRP A 388 0.51 36.19 -14.33
N GLY A 389 -0.53 35.81 -13.63
CA GLY A 389 -1.53 34.84 -14.07
C GLY A 389 -1.05 33.36 -14.16
N PHE A 390 0.08 33.00 -13.59
CA PHE A 390 0.55 31.62 -13.55
C PHE A 390 0.33 31.02 -12.15
N GLU A 391 -0.64 30.09 -12.05
CA GLU A 391 -0.74 29.16 -10.93
C GLU A 391 0.34 28.06 -11.10
N GLU A 392 1.56 28.35 -10.74
CA GLU A 392 2.60 27.31 -10.69
C GLU A 392 2.48 26.54 -9.36
N LYS A 393 2.21 25.25 -9.47
CA LYS A 393 2.37 24.32 -8.35
C LYS A 393 3.85 24.19 -8.03
N VAL A 394 4.21 24.40 -6.77
CA VAL A 394 5.60 24.31 -6.32
C VAL A 394 5.86 22.93 -5.73
N ASP A 395 6.96 22.29 -6.19
CA ASP A 395 7.46 21.04 -5.61
C ASP A 395 7.80 21.27 -4.13
N TYR A 396 7.00 20.66 -3.23
CA TYR A 396 7.21 20.78 -1.79
C TYR A 396 8.13 19.70 -1.26
N GLN A 397 7.90 18.46 -1.67
CA GLN A 397 8.67 17.29 -1.25
C GLN A 397 8.65 16.22 -2.33
N GLU A 398 9.80 15.56 -2.54
CA GLU A 398 9.95 14.37 -3.36
C GLU A 398 10.34 13.17 -2.50
N ILE A 399 9.73 12.01 -2.78
CA ILE A 399 9.97 10.73 -2.14
C ILE A 399 10.44 9.77 -3.24
N ASP A 400 11.66 9.25 -3.12
CA ASP A 400 12.26 8.41 -4.17
C ASP A 400 11.45 7.12 -4.38
N VAL A 401 11.27 6.32 -3.31
CA VAL A 401 10.43 5.11 -3.31
C VAL A 401 9.68 5.01 -2.00
N CYS A 402 8.42 4.59 -2.04
CA CYS A 402 7.66 4.29 -0.83
C CYS A 402 6.64 3.18 -1.04
N PHE A 403 6.26 2.52 0.04
CA PHE A 403 5.25 1.47 0.09
C PHE A 403 4.67 1.35 1.51
N ASN A 404 3.68 0.50 1.69
CA ASN A 404 3.22 0.11 3.01
C ASN A 404 3.19 -1.42 3.18
N ASP A 405 3.25 -1.91 4.43
CA ASP A 405 3.13 -3.32 4.79
C ASP A 405 1.71 -3.73 5.20
N GLY A 406 0.74 -2.88 4.90
CA GLY A 406 -0.65 -2.99 5.33
C GLY A 406 -0.97 -2.21 6.61
N LYS A 407 0.04 -1.71 7.33
CA LYS A 407 -0.11 -1.05 8.63
C LYS A 407 0.78 0.17 8.81
N ARG A 408 1.99 0.13 8.24
CA ARG A 408 3.04 1.14 8.40
C ARG A 408 3.49 1.66 7.05
N LEU A 409 3.83 2.94 7.01
CA LEU A 409 4.47 3.56 5.86
C LEU A 409 5.98 3.30 5.90
N TYR A 410 6.53 2.89 4.76
CA TYR A 410 7.96 2.77 4.52
C TYR A 410 8.38 3.80 3.47
N ILE A 411 9.37 4.62 3.81
CA ILE A 411 9.94 5.63 2.91
C ILE A 411 11.39 5.28 2.66
N ILE A 412 11.76 5.15 1.39
CA ILE A 412 13.11 4.80 0.97
C ILE A 412 13.73 6.02 0.29
N GLU A 413 14.84 6.50 0.85
CA GLU A 413 15.73 7.48 0.21
C GLU A 413 16.85 6.70 -0.50
N CYS A 414 16.97 6.85 -1.81
CA CYS A 414 17.92 6.14 -2.67
C CYS A 414 19.17 6.97 -2.93
N LYS A 415 20.35 6.45 -2.60
CA LYS A 415 21.62 7.14 -2.84
C LYS A 415 22.60 6.25 -3.61
N SER A 416 22.80 6.57 -4.89
CA SER A 416 23.81 5.90 -5.72
C SER A 416 25.25 6.29 -5.36
N GLY A 417 25.43 7.34 -4.55
CA GLY A 417 26.70 7.87 -4.06
C GLY A 417 26.92 7.65 -2.55
N ILE A 418 27.92 8.39 -2.01
CA ILE A 418 28.27 8.30 -0.59
C ILE A 418 27.19 8.94 0.29
N ILE A 419 26.84 8.27 1.38
CA ILE A 419 25.88 8.74 2.36
C ILE A 419 26.44 9.91 3.16
N LYS A 420 25.67 10.99 3.29
CA LYS A 420 25.94 12.14 4.17
C LYS A 420 24.99 12.12 5.36
N SER A 421 25.40 12.76 6.46
CA SER A 421 24.59 12.84 7.70
C SER A 421 23.25 13.55 7.47
N ASP A 422 23.21 14.52 6.58
CA ASP A 422 22.02 15.32 6.28
C ASP A 422 20.89 14.47 5.67
N PHE A 423 21.24 13.42 4.92
CA PHE A 423 20.26 12.48 4.37
C PHE A 423 19.53 11.68 5.46
N VAL A 424 20.26 11.33 6.54
CA VAL A 424 19.67 10.62 7.68
C VAL A 424 18.65 11.51 8.39
N GLU A 425 19.01 12.77 8.64
CA GLU A 425 18.11 13.73 9.31
C GLU A 425 16.90 14.08 8.42
N LYS A 426 17.14 14.30 7.13
CA LYS A 426 16.04 14.55 6.16
C LYS A 426 15.06 13.37 6.15
N LEU A 427 15.57 12.15 5.99
CA LEU A 427 14.74 10.93 5.94
C LEU A 427 13.95 10.75 7.24
N LYS A 428 14.59 10.97 8.41
CA LYS A 428 13.91 10.92 9.70
C LYS A 428 12.72 11.87 9.77
N ASN A 429 12.93 13.13 9.40
CA ASN A 429 11.89 14.15 9.47
C ASN A 429 10.71 13.81 8.54
N ILE A 430 10.99 13.42 7.30
CA ILE A 430 9.97 13.01 6.32
C ILE A 430 9.21 11.77 6.82
N THR A 431 9.92 10.78 7.34
CA THR A 431 9.31 9.55 7.86
C THR A 431 8.37 9.83 9.02
N LEU A 432 8.79 10.67 9.96
CA LEU A 432 7.98 11.06 11.10
C LEU A 432 6.76 11.90 10.67
N GLN A 433 6.99 12.85 9.78
CA GLN A 433 5.93 13.76 9.31
C GLN A 433 4.79 13.02 8.63
N TYR A 434 5.09 12.09 7.71
CA TYR A 434 4.05 11.45 6.88
C TYR A 434 3.56 10.12 7.42
N GLY A 435 4.33 9.42 8.21
CA GLY A 435 3.94 8.10 8.71
C GLY A 435 3.82 7.99 10.22
N GLY A 436 4.16 9.06 10.96
CA GLY A 436 4.12 9.07 12.42
C GLY A 436 5.15 8.14 13.07
N LEU A 437 4.95 7.83 14.34
CA LEU A 437 5.90 7.06 15.15
C LEU A 437 6.09 5.60 14.68
N GLY A 438 5.10 5.04 14.00
CA GLY A 438 5.14 3.66 13.48
C GLY A 438 5.85 3.51 12.14
N ALA A 439 6.13 4.60 11.43
CA ALA A 439 6.74 4.56 10.11
C ALA A 439 8.21 4.16 10.12
N VAL A 440 8.71 3.75 8.95
CA VAL A 440 10.08 3.27 8.78
C VAL A 440 10.74 4.01 7.62
N GLY A 441 11.89 4.63 7.89
CA GLY A 441 12.76 5.19 6.87
C GLY A 441 13.87 4.20 6.51
N ILE A 442 14.11 4.01 5.23
CA ILE A 442 15.16 3.15 4.70
C ILE A 442 16.11 3.97 3.84
N LEU A 443 17.36 4.03 4.24
CA LEU A 443 18.41 4.62 3.42
C LEU A 443 19.03 3.53 2.55
N ALA A 444 18.56 3.40 1.32
CA ALA A 444 19.11 2.47 0.33
C ALA A 444 20.33 3.11 -0.35
N SER A 445 21.48 2.46 -0.29
CA SER A 445 22.70 3.00 -0.90
C SER A 445 23.55 1.91 -1.53
N CYS A 446 24.31 2.29 -2.57
CA CYS A 446 25.35 1.44 -3.15
C CYS A 446 26.60 1.34 -2.29
N PHE A 447 26.75 2.18 -1.25
CA PHE A 447 27.95 2.28 -0.42
C PHE A 447 27.58 2.23 1.07
N GLU A 448 28.44 1.62 1.86
CA GLU A 448 28.32 1.69 3.31
C GLU A 448 28.51 3.12 3.83
N ALA A 449 28.01 3.37 5.03
CA ALA A 449 28.19 4.65 5.69
C ALA A 449 29.69 4.99 5.83
N PRO A 450 30.12 6.20 5.41
CA PRO A 450 31.55 6.51 5.21
C PRO A 450 32.34 6.63 6.53
N ASN A 451 31.66 6.91 7.65
CA ASN A 451 32.29 7.13 8.93
C ASN A 451 31.39 6.74 10.11
N ASN A 452 32.00 6.66 11.29
CA ASN A 452 31.31 6.27 12.52
C ASN A 452 30.21 7.26 12.94
N VAL A 453 30.30 8.54 12.57
CA VAL A 453 29.28 9.54 12.93
C VAL A 453 27.98 9.24 12.21
N VAL A 454 28.03 8.96 10.89
CA VAL A 454 26.85 8.61 10.13
C VAL A 454 26.26 7.29 10.58
N ARG A 455 27.12 6.27 10.85
CA ARG A 455 26.68 4.98 11.41
C ARG A 455 25.95 5.17 12.72
N LYS A 456 26.54 5.94 13.64
CA LYS A 456 25.98 6.20 14.96
C LYS A 456 24.63 6.92 14.87
N LYS A 457 24.48 7.91 13.97
CA LYS A 457 23.20 8.57 13.73
C LYS A 457 22.11 7.63 13.24
N ILE A 458 22.45 6.64 12.39
CA ILE A 458 21.50 5.61 11.94
C ILE A 458 21.14 4.69 13.11
N GLU A 459 22.12 4.19 13.86
CA GLU A 459 21.91 3.28 15.00
C GLU A 459 21.08 3.92 16.12
N ASP A 460 21.34 5.18 16.45
CA ASP A 460 20.59 5.92 17.48
C ASP A 460 19.13 6.21 17.07
N ASN A 461 18.83 6.08 15.79
CA ASN A 461 17.51 6.36 15.27
C ASN A 461 16.74 5.07 14.94
N LYS A 462 15.88 4.62 15.87
CA LYS A 462 15.09 3.38 15.74
C LYS A 462 14.16 3.34 14.52
N MET A 463 13.86 4.50 13.91
CA MET A 463 13.00 4.58 12.72
C MET A 463 13.78 4.42 11.41
N ILE A 464 15.11 4.63 11.42
CA ILE A 464 15.93 4.65 10.22
C ILE A 464 16.78 3.40 10.13
N HIS A 465 16.76 2.76 8.97
CA HIS A 465 17.58 1.60 8.64
C HIS A 465 18.43 1.91 7.41
N SER A 466 19.64 1.36 7.36
CA SER A 466 20.49 1.47 6.17
C SER A 466 20.63 0.11 5.50
N VAL A 467 20.41 0.08 4.18
CA VAL A 467 20.54 -1.13 3.36
C VAL A 467 21.46 -0.85 2.18
N THR A 468 22.54 -1.64 2.05
CA THR A 468 23.58 -1.41 1.04
C THR A 468 23.75 -2.55 0.04
N LYS A 469 23.15 -3.68 0.31
CA LYS A 469 23.13 -4.89 -0.53
C LYS A 469 21.96 -5.78 -0.14
N ASP A 470 21.70 -6.81 -0.93
CA ASP A 470 20.64 -7.80 -0.65
C ASP A 470 19.29 -7.16 -0.28
N TYR A 471 18.94 -6.09 -1.01
CA TYR A 471 17.83 -5.16 -0.65
C TYR A 471 16.53 -5.88 -0.32
N ILE A 472 16.14 -6.91 -1.10
CA ILE A 472 14.92 -7.66 -0.84
C ILE A 472 14.96 -8.35 0.52
N GLN A 473 16.05 -9.08 0.81
CA GLN A 473 16.20 -9.85 2.05
C GLN A 473 16.25 -8.94 3.27
N GLU A 474 17.04 -7.86 3.19
CA GLU A 474 17.18 -6.92 4.29
C GLU A 474 15.87 -6.13 4.53
N ILE A 475 15.16 -5.72 3.50
CA ILE A 475 13.87 -5.03 3.65
C ILE A 475 12.81 -5.99 4.22
N VAL A 476 12.74 -7.24 3.77
CA VAL A 476 11.85 -8.25 4.35
C VAL A 476 12.18 -8.47 5.83
N LYS A 477 13.46 -8.52 6.19
CA LYS A 477 13.88 -8.63 7.57
C LYS A 477 13.41 -7.43 8.41
N ILE A 478 13.59 -6.20 7.90
CA ILE A 478 13.10 -4.98 8.57
C ILE A 478 11.58 -5.04 8.79
N ILE A 479 10.81 -5.47 7.77
CA ILE A 479 9.36 -5.62 7.88
C ILE A 479 9.01 -6.66 8.96
N ASN A 480 9.66 -7.83 8.94
CA ASN A 480 9.42 -8.89 9.91
C ASN A 480 9.81 -8.48 11.34
N ASP A 481 10.94 -7.79 11.53
CA ASP A 481 11.38 -7.30 12.84
C ASP A 481 10.38 -6.28 13.44
N LYS A 482 9.73 -5.48 12.59
CA LYS A 482 8.66 -4.56 13.03
C LYS A 482 7.36 -5.29 13.36
N ASN A 483 7.04 -6.36 12.64
CA ASN A 483 5.82 -7.16 12.85
C ASN A 483 5.97 -8.17 14.00
N HIS A 484 7.19 -8.53 14.41
CA HIS A 484 7.48 -9.48 15.48
C HIS A 484 7.96 -8.83 16.79
N ARG A 485 7.89 -7.51 16.92
CA ARG A 485 8.14 -6.88 18.22
C ARG A 485 7.09 -7.36 19.20
N LYS A 486 7.41 -8.47 19.89
CA LYS A 486 6.69 -8.87 21.10
C LYS A 486 6.84 -7.73 22.10
N VAL A 487 5.75 -7.08 22.41
CA VAL A 487 5.66 -6.17 23.56
C VAL A 487 5.91 -7.04 24.78
N TYR A 488 7.04 -6.82 25.43
CA TYR A 488 7.31 -7.35 26.78
C TYR A 488 6.67 -6.43 27.80
#